data_094a76e7699176800121c5e8faf8cdc6
#
_entry.id   094a76e7699176800121c5e8faf8cdc6
#
_cell.length_a   1.000
_cell.length_b   1.000
_cell.length_c   1.000
_cell.angle_alpha   90.00
_cell.angle_beta   90.00
_cell.angle_gamma   90.00
#
_symmetry.space_group_name_H-M   'P 1'
#
loop_
_entity.id
_entity.type
_entity.pdbx_description
1 polymer ?
#
loop_
_entity_poly.entity_id
_entity_poly.type
_entity_poly.pdbx_seq_one_letter_code
_entity_poly.pdbx_strand_id
1 'polypeptide(L)'
;MRAVLDIILIILDLYVWLLIASAILSWLIAFNVVNTRNQFVAAVAEFLYRITEPVLAPIRRMLPSLGGLDISPIVVILIILFIQRVITYYIYPSVF
;
A
#
# COMPACT_ATOMS: atom_id res chain seq x y z
N MET A 1 0.33 15.79 21.47
CA MET A 1 0.22 15.87 20.00
C MET A 1 1.32 15.13 19.27
N ARG A 2 2.58 15.23 19.72
CA ARG A 2 3.66 14.45 19.05
C ARG A 2 3.41 12.95 19.09
N ALA A 3 2.91 12.43 20.22
CA ALA A 3 2.65 10.99 20.33
C ALA A 3 1.59 10.55 19.32
N VAL A 4 0.57 11.36 19.08
CA VAL A 4 -0.45 11.06 18.08
C VAL A 4 0.16 11.03 16.68
N LEU A 5 0.99 12.02 16.36
CA LEU A 5 1.66 12.06 15.06
C LEU A 5 2.62 10.88 14.89
N ASP A 6 3.34 10.51 15.94
CA ASP A 6 4.22 9.34 15.90
C ASP A 6 3.44 8.07 15.57
N ILE A 7 2.29 7.88 16.21
CA ILE A 7 1.44 6.71 15.97
C ILE A 7 0.92 6.73 14.54
N ILE A 8 0.49 7.90 14.04
CA ILE A 8 0.02 8.01 12.66
C ILE A 8 1.13 7.63 11.69
N LEU A 9 2.34 8.11 11.91
CA LEU A 9 3.48 7.79 11.05
C LEU A 9 3.79 6.29 11.07
N ILE A 10 3.72 5.67 12.24
CA ILE A 10 3.96 4.22 12.37
C ILE A 10 2.89 3.45 11.59
N ILE A 11 1.63 3.84 11.72
CA ILE A 11 0.53 3.18 11.02
C ILE A 11 0.72 3.32 9.50
N LEU A 12 1.07 4.51 9.04
CA LEU A 12 1.32 4.73 7.62
C LEU A 12 2.50 3.89 7.13
N ASP A 13 3.56 3.79 7.93
CA ASP A 13 4.72 2.98 7.57
C ASP A 13 4.36 1.50 7.46
N LEU A 14 3.60 0.98 8.41
CA LEU A 14 3.13 -0.40 8.36
C LEU A 14 2.25 -0.64 7.13
N TYR A 15 1.39 0.32 6.80
CA TYR A 15 0.53 0.20 5.63
C TYR A 15 1.35 0.18 4.34
N VAL A 16 2.42 0.97 4.27
CA VAL A 16 3.33 0.95 3.12
C VAL A 16 3.91 -0.46 2.93
N TRP A 17 4.33 -1.12 4.01
CA TRP A 17 4.83 -2.48 3.93
C TRP A 17 3.78 -3.46 3.43
N LEU A 18 2.55 -3.30 3.89
CA LEU A 18 1.44 -4.13 3.40
C LEU A 18 1.20 -3.91 1.91
N LEU A 19 1.30 -2.67 1.45
CA LEU A 19 1.15 -2.35 0.03
C LEU A 19 2.28 -2.95 -0.79
N ILE A 20 3.50 -2.90 -0.29
CA ILE A 20 4.65 -3.51 -0.96
C ILE A 20 4.44 -5.02 -1.09
N ALA A 21 4.03 -5.67 0.00
CA ALA A 21 3.76 -7.11 -0.03
C ALA A 21 2.65 -7.43 -1.02
N SER A 22 1.60 -6.63 -1.05
CA SER A 22 0.49 -6.82 -1.97
C SER A 22 0.93 -6.67 -3.42
N ALA A 23 1.76 -5.66 -3.71
CA ALA A 23 2.28 -5.43 -5.06
C ALA A 23 3.14 -6.59 -5.52
N ILE A 24 4.06 -7.03 -4.67
CA ILE A 24 4.95 -8.14 -5.00
C ILE A 24 4.14 -9.41 -5.28
N LEU A 25 3.18 -9.71 -4.40
CA LEU A 25 2.36 -10.90 -4.58
C LEU A 25 1.53 -10.82 -5.86
N SER A 26 0.95 -9.65 -6.15
CA SER A 26 0.18 -9.44 -7.36
C SER A 26 1.02 -9.70 -8.61
N TRP A 27 2.25 -9.20 -8.60
CA TRP A 27 3.17 -9.41 -9.74
C TRP A 27 3.62 -10.85 -9.87
N LEU A 28 3.88 -11.53 -8.75
CA LEU A 28 4.22 -12.95 -8.76
C LEU A 28 3.10 -13.79 -9.34
N ILE A 29 1.87 -13.46 -9.02
CA ILE A 29 0.71 -14.15 -9.58
C ILE A 29 0.58 -13.85 -11.07
N ALA A 30 0.76 -12.59 -11.47
CA ALA A 30 0.65 -12.15 -12.85
C ALA A 30 1.70 -12.83 -13.74
N PHE A 31 2.91 -13.02 -13.22
CA PHE A 31 3.99 -13.68 -13.95
C PHE A 31 4.00 -15.21 -13.77
N ASN A 32 3.00 -15.73 -13.06
CA ASN A 32 2.85 -17.17 -12.86
C ASN A 32 4.01 -17.80 -12.07
N VAL A 33 4.65 -17.00 -11.22
CA VAL A 33 5.73 -17.50 -10.35
C VAL A 33 5.15 -18.27 -9.18
N VAL A 34 4.02 -17.81 -8.63
CA VAL A 34 3.30 -18.50 -7.56
C VAL A 34 1.93 -18.94 -8.07
N ASN A 35 1.41 -20.01 -7.47
CA ASN A 35 0.17 -20.61 -7.91
C ASN A 35 -0.95 -20.29 -6.91
N THR A 36 -2.01 -19.64 -7.38
CA THR A 36 -3.16 -19.29 -6.55
C THR A 36 -3.99 -20.52 -6.15
N ARG A 37 -3.72 -21.68 -6.73
CA ARG A 37 -4.35 -22.92 -6.30
C ARG A 37 -3.86 -23.38 -4.93
N ASN A 38 -2.69 -22.92 -4.51
CA ASN A 38 -2.19 -23.19 -3.17
C ASN A 38 -3.05 -22.41 -2.17
N GLN A 39 -3.59 -23.12 -1.18
CA GLN A 39 -4.47 -22.49 -0.19
C GLN A 39 -3.78 -21.40 0.60
N PHE A 40 -2.51 -21.58 0.94
CA PHE A 40 -1.76 -20.60 1.69
C PHE A 40 -1.61 -19.30 0.87
N VAL A 41 -1.23 -19.44 -0.41
CA VAL A 41 -1.07 -18.29 -1.30
C VAL A 41 -2.40 -17.57 -1.46
N ALA A 42 -3.48 -18.32 -1.68
CA ALA A 42 -4.81 -17.75 -1.85
C ALA A 42 -5.25 -16.99 -0.59
N ALA A 43 -4.99 -17.56 0.59
CA ALA A 43 -5.35 -16.92 1.86
C ALA A 43 -4.59 -15.62 2.08
N VAL A 44 -3.29 -15.62 1.81
CA VAL A 44 -2.46 -14.41 1.93
C VAL A 44 -2.93 -13.35 0.93
N ALA A 45 -3.19 -13.75 -0.31
CA ALA A 45 -3.64 -12.83 -1.34
C ALA A 45 -4.97 -12.19 -0.96
N GLU A 46 -5.91 -12.98 -0.45
CA GLU A 46 -7.21 -12.47 -0.03
C GLU A 46 -7.09 -11.52 1.15
N PHE A 47 -6.26 -11.86 2.13
CA PHE A 47 -6.01 -11.02 3.29
C PHE A 47 -5.48 -9.65 2.87
N LEU A 48 -4.44 -9.65 2.04
CA LEU A 48 -3.85 -8.40 1.54
C LEU A 48 -4.86 -7.61 0.71
N TYR A 49 -5.62 -8.29 -0.12
CA TYR A 49 -6.65 -7.64 -0.94
C TYR A 49 -7.66 -6.91 -0.07
N ARG A 50 -8.15 -7.57 0.98
CA ARG A 50 -9.17 -6.97 1.85
C ARG A 50 -8.66 -5.75 2.61
N ILE A 51 -7.38 -5.72 2.93
CA ILE A 51 -6.79 -4.59 3.65
C ILE A 51 -6.47 -3.44 2.71
N THR A 52 -5.99 -3.73 1.50
CA THR A 52 -5.47 -2.72 0.60
C THR A 52 -6.50 -2.21 -0.40
N GLU A 53 -7.47 -3.02 -0.78
CA GLU A 53 -8.42 -2.67 -1.83
C GLU A 53 -9.26 -1.41 -1.53
N PRO A 54 -9.73 -1.17 -0.28
CA PRO A 54 -10.49 0.05 -0.01
C PRO A 54 -9.75 1.33 -0.40
N VAL A 55 -8.42 1.31 -0.36
CA VAL A 55 -7.59 2.45 -0.76
C VAL A 55 -7.21 2.34 -2.23
N LEU A 56 -6.88 1.13 -2.68
CA LEU A 56 -6.37 0.93 -4.04
C LEU A 56 -7.45 1.06 -5.10
N ALA A 57 -8.68 0.63 -4.81
CA ALA A 57 -9.73 0.60 -5.82
C ALA A 57 -10.04 1.98 -6.43
N PRO A 58 -10.21 3.05 -5.63
CA PRO A 58 -10.41 4.39 -6.21
C PRO A 58 -9.24 4.84 -7.07
N ILE A 59 -8.02 4.56 -6.64
CA ILE A 59 -6.82 4.93 -7.38
C ILE A 59 -6.74 4.15 -8.68
N ARG A 60 -7.04 2.86 -8.64
CA ARG A 60 -7.01 2.01 -9.83
C ARG A 60 -7.99 2.48 -10.88
N ARG A 61 -9.15 2.97 -10.46
CA ARG A 61 -10.15 3.49 -11.39
C ARG A 61 -9.70 4.76 -12.10
N MET A 62 -8.80 5.52 -11.49
CA MET A 62 -8.29 6.77 -12.05
C MET A 62 -7.09 6.55 -12.95
N LEU A 63 -6.47 5.38 -12.90
CA LEU A 63 -5.26 5.08 -13.67
C LEU A 63 -5.61 4.33 -14.95
N PRO A 64 -4.88 4.60 -16.05
CA PRO A 64 -5.05 3.82 -17.26
C PRO A 64 -4.53 2.41 -17.08
N SER A 65 -5.07 1.48 -17.87
CA SER A 65 -4.59 0.11 -17.90
C SER A 65 -3.22 0.05 -18.54
N LEU A 66 -2.26 -0.58 -17.88
CA LEU A 66 -0.87 -0.67 -18.35
C LEU A 66 -0.46 -2.13 -18.51
N GLY A 67 -1.00 -2.78 -19.53
CA GLY A 67 -0.56 -4.12 -19.91
C GLY A 67 -0.79 -5.19 -18.87
N GLY A 68 -1.80 -5.04 -18.01
CA GLY A 68 -2.13 -6.03 -17.01
C GLY A 68 -1.35 -5.91 -15.71
N LEU A 69 -0.35 -5.04 -15.65
CA LEU A 69 0.37 -4.79 -14.40
C LEU A 69 -0.36 -3.74 -13.58
N ASP A 70 -0.50 -4.01 -12.30
CA ASP A 70 -1.17 -3.10 -11.39
C ASP A 70 -0.13 -2.18 -10.76
N ILE A 71 -0.17 -0.89 -11.13
CA ILE A 71 0.73 0.11 -10.56
C ILE A 71 0.09 0.93 -9.45
N SER A 72 -1.19 0.67 -9.14
CA SER A 72 -1.88 1.43 -8.11
C SER A 72 -1.21 1.34 -6.74
N PRO A 73 -0.64 0.20 -6.29
CA PRO A 73 0.10 0.18 -5.03
C PRO A 73 1.27 1.16 -5.02
N ILE A 74 1.98 1.28 -6.13
CA ILE A 74 3.12 2.21 -6.23
C ILE A 74 2.64 3.64 -6.06
N VAL A 75 1.54 4.01 -6.72
CA VAL A 75 0.99 5.36 -6.63
C VAL A 75 0.58 5.67 -5.20
N VAL A 76 -0.11 4.74 -4.53
CA VAL A 76 -0.55 4.94 -3.15
C VAL A 76 0.64 5.05 -2.22
N ILE A 77 1.68 4.23 -2.42
CA ILE A 77 2.90 4.30 -1.61
C ILE A 77 3.53 5.69 -1.74
N LEU A 78 3.62 6.22 -2.95
CA LEU A 78 4.19 7.55 -3.17
C LEU A 78 3.35 8.63 -2.48
N ILE A 79 2.03 8.50 -2.53
CA ILE A 79 1.14 9.44 -1.84
C ILE A 79 1.36 9.38 -0.33
N ILE A 80 1.46 8.18 0.23
CA ILE A 80 1.69 8.00 1.66
C ILE A 80 3.04 8.57 2.07
N LEU A 81 4.09 8.32 1.29
CA LEU A 81 5.41 8.88 1.56
C LEU A 81 5.38 10.40 1.53
N PHE A 82 4.65 10.98 0.59
CA PHE A 82 4.49 12.43 0.51
C PHE A 82 3.79 12.96 1.78
N ILE A 83 2.72 12.29 2.21
CA ILE A 83 2.00 12.68 3.42
C ILE A 83 2.92 12.61 4.63
N GLN A 84 3.71 11.53 4.75
CA GLN A 84 4.66 11.39 5.86
C GLN A 84 5.69 12.52 5.86
N ARG A 85 6.17 12.93 4.70
CA ARG A 85 7.13 14.04 4.58
C ARG A 85 6.50 15.36 4.96
N VAL A 86 5.26 15.60 4.55
CA VAL A 86 4.53 16.81 4.92
C VAL A 86 4.36 16.88 6.43
N ILE A 87 3.98 15.78 7.07
CA ILE A 87 3.85 15.72 8.52
C ILE A 87 5.17 16.02 9.19
N THR A 88 6.25 15.39 8.71
CA THR A 88 7.57 15.52 9.33
C THR A 88 8.14 16.93 9.19
N TYR A 89 8.00 17.55 8.02
CA TYR A 89 8.68 18.80 7.76
C TYR A 89 7.83 20.04 8.07
N TYR A 90 6.51 19.93 8.05
CA TYR A 90 5.63 21.09 8.20
C TYR A 90 4.79 21.05 9.46
N ILE A 91 4.29 19.90 9.84
CA ILE A 91 3.39 19.78 10.99
C ILE A 91 4.17 19.47 12.25
N TYR A 92 5.12 18.54 12.18
CA TYR A 92 5.88 18.08 13.33
C TYR A 92 6.63 19.19 14.06
N PRO A 93 7.32 20.11 13.33
CA PRO A 93 8.02 21.22 14.02
C PRO A 93 7.09 22.18 14.75
N SER A 94 5.82 22.24 14.37
CA SER A 94 4.82 23.11 14.99
C SER A 94 4.15 22.49 16.21
N VAL A 95 4.43 21.22 16.49
CA VAL A 95 3.78 20.44 17.57
C VAL A 95 4.83 20.05 18.61
N PHE A 96 4.54 20.32 19.87
CA PHE A 96 5.45 20.02 20.97
C PHE A 96 4.80 19.14 22.01
#